data_9ff394f3e8a78544d267e87cc3ec6ab3
#
_entry.id   9ff394f3e8a78544d267e87cc3ec6ab3
#
_cell.length_a   1.000
_cell.length_b   1.000
_cell.length_c   1.000
_cell.angle_alpha   90.00
_cell.angle_beta   90.00
_cell.angle_gamma   90.00
#
_symmetry.space_group_name_H-M   'P 1'
#
loop_
_entity.id
_entity.type
_entity.pdbx_description
1 polymer ?
#
loop_
_entity_poly.entity_id
_entity_poly.type
_entity_poly.pdbx_seq_one_letter_code
_entity_poly.pdbx_strand_id
1 'polypeptide(L)'
;MMNLEIKATMDENERQKEMRKNQIANATVETANKTQWNNFKDKVTKIQDRLRIVSFAIQAIPTGIAMSREITKITQNQQAIIHEISTAPYSIIAVLPSQVQFVDDLQMVTRLIVGIVVSYGAMNQMEKSERKILLDYALGEVKTLSRNSTHMLLKIRDIKAKVLRNKRAFQYYVNRDKQVVENIMKNIKSF
;
A
#
# COMPACT_ATOMS: atom_id res chain seq x y z
N MET A 1 31.08 -46.78 -20.88
CA MET A 1 31.37 -45.71 -19.92
C MET A 1 31.22 -44.32 -20.55
N MET A 2 31.87 -43.99 -21.67
CA MET A 2 31.83 -42.67 -22.32
C MET A 2 30.40 -42.12 -22.61
N ASN A 3 29.45 -42.95 -23.01
CA ASN A 3 28.06 -42.49 -23.27
C ASN A 3 27.26 -42.08 -22.00
N LEU A 4 27.59 -42.61 -20.84
CA LEU A 4 26.97 -42.24 -19.56
C LEU A 4 27.52 -40.91 -19.06
N GLU A 5 28.77 -40.61 -19.24
CA GLU A 5 29.37 -39.33 -18.88
C GLU A 5 28.89 -38.20 -19.78
N ILE A 6 28.75 -38.44 -21.09
CA ILE A 6 28.16 -37.44 -22.01
C ILE A 6 26.72 -37.12 -21.62
N LYS A 7 25.91 -38.12 -21.31
CA LYS A 7 24.53 -37.92 -20.88
C LYS A 7 24.45 -37.13 -19.56
N ALA A 8 25.26 -37.50 -18.57
CA ALA A 8 25.33 -36.78 -17.28
C ALA A 8 25.76 -35.33 -17.46
N THR A 9 26.72 -35.04 -18.38
CA THR A 9 27.15 -33.69 -18.69
C THR A 9 26.07 -32.87 -19.42
N MET A 10 25.30 -33.51 -20.30
CA MET A 10 24.15 -32.85 -20.96
C MET A 10 23.04 -32.52 -19.97
N ASP A 11 22.67 -33.45 -19.10
CA ASP A 11 21.64 -33.25 -18.05
C ASP A 11 22.06 -32.15 -17.07
N GLU A 12 23.34 -32.08 -16.69
CA GLU A 12 23.86 -31.01 -15.83
C GLU A 12 23.88 -29.65 -16.55
N ASN A 13 24.18 -29.63 -17.86
CA ASN A 13 24.13 -28.38 -18.63
C ASN A 13 22.71 -27.83 -18.79
N GLU A 14 21.71 -28.72 -18.97
CA GLU A 14 20.31 -28.33 -18.99
C GLU A 14 19.85 -27.80 -17.62
N ARG A 15 20.22 -28.46 -16.54
CA ARG A 15 19.97 -28.00 -15.17
C ARG A 15 20.58 -26.63 -14.89
N GLN A 16 21.82 -26.40 -15.33
CA GLN A 16 22.50 -25.09 -15.19
C GLN A 16 21.79 -23.99 -16.01
N LYS A 17 21.32 -24.30 -17.22
CA LYS A 17 20.52 -23.36 -18.03
C LYS A 17 19.22 -23.00 -17.35
N GLU A 18 18.53 -23.95 -16.77
CA GLU A 18 17.28 -23.74 -16.05
C GLU A 18 17.49 -22.93 -14.76
N MET A 19 18.56 -23.21 -14.00
CA MET A 19 18.94 -22.41 -12.84
C MET A 19 19.27 -20.95 -13.23
N ARG A 20 20.03 -20.73 -14.31
CA ARG A 20 20.31 -19.37 -14.81
C ARG A 20 19.05 -18.64 -15.22
N LYS A 21 18.12 -19.30 -15.91
CA LYS A 21 16.83 -18.73 -16.29
C LYS A 21 16.00 -18.31 -15.05
N ASN A 22 15.99 -19.14 -14.03
CA ASN A 22 15.30 -18.86 -12.76
C ASN A 22 15.98 -17.71 -11.99
N GLN A 23 17.30 -17.64 -11.99
CA GLN A 23 18.06 -16.55 -11.38
C GLN A 23 17.78 -15.20 -12.07
N ILE A 24 17.75 -15.17 -13.41
CA ILE A 24 17.40 -13.97 -14.18
C ILE A 24 15.97 -13.53 -13.89
N ALA A 25 15.01 -14.47 -13.86
CA ALA A 25 13.62 -14.18 -13.53
C ALA A 25 13.48 -13.60 -12.11
N ASN A 26 14.16 -14.18 -11.12
CA ASN A 26 14.16 -13.70 -9.74
C ASN A 26 14.80 -12.30 -9.63
N ALA A 27 15.93 -12.04 -10.29
CA ALA A 27 16.57 -10.73 -10.30
C ALA A 27 15.67 -9.66 -10.95
N THR A 28 14.93 -10.01 -12.01
CA THR A 28 13.97 -9.11 -12.65
C THR A 28 12.81 -8.76 -11.71
N VAL A 29 12.25 -9.74 -11.00
CA VAL A 29 11.18 -9.54 -10.01
C VAL A 29 11.68 -8.69 -8.84
N GLU A 30 12.89 -8.94 -8.36
CA GLU A 30 13.50 -8.16 -7.27
C GLU A 30 13.69 -6.69 -7.66
N THR A 31 14.19 -6.44 -8.89
CA THR A 31 14.35 -5.08 -9.42
C THR A 31 13.00 -4.36 -9.55
N ALA A 32 11.97 -5.03 -10.06
CA ALA A 32 10.62 -4.49 -10.16
C ALA A 32 10.05 -4.14 -8.78
N ASN A 33 10.20 -5.02 -7.80
CA ASN A 33 9.76 -4.80 -6.42
C ASN A 33 10.48 -3.60 -5.77
N LYS A 34 11.80 -3.48 -5.98
CA LYS A 34 12.60 -2.34 -5.50
C LYS A 34 12.12 -1.02 -6.09
N THR A 35 11.84 -1.00 -7.40
CA THR A 35 11.32 0.19 -8.09
C THR A 35 9.95 0.59 -7.53
N GLN A 36 9.03 -0.35 -7.33
CA GLN A 36 7.72 -0.07 -6.76
C GLN A 36 7.80 0.42 -5.31
N TRP A 37 8.72 -0.15 -4.53
CA TRP A 37 8.98 0.30 -3.16
C TRP A 37 9.50 1.75 -3.12
N ASN A 38 10.42 2.10 -4.02
CA ASN A 38 10.94 3.46 -4.11
C ASN A 38 9.85 4.45 -4.54
N ASN A 39 9.03 4.09 -5.53
CA ASN A 39 7.88 4.89 -5.95
C ASN A 39 6.88 5.11 -4.80
N PHE A 40 6.61 4.06 -4.03
CA PHE A 40 5.74 4.17 -2.86
C PHE A 40 6.33 5.12 -1.81
N LYS A 41 7.62 5.00 -1.48
CA LYS A 41 8.30 5.92 -0.53
C LYS A 41 8.22 7.36 -0.99
N ASP A 42 8.46 7.64 -2.28
CA ASP A 42 8.32 8.99 -2.85
C ASP A 42 6.90 9.56 -2.62
N LYS A 43 5.85 8.75 -2.85
CA LYS A 43 4.47 9.19 -2.61
C LYS A 43 4.21 9.45 -1.13
N VAL A 44 4.72 8.58 -0.24
CA VAL A 44 4.61 8.78 1.22
C VAL A 44 5.26 10.09 1.66
N THR A 45 6.46 10.39 1.19
CA THR A 45 7.14 11.66 1.49
C THR A 45 6.32 12.86 1.04
N LYS A 46 5.84 12.84 -0.20
CA LYS A 46 4.97 13.90 -0.74
C LYS A 46 3.69 14.10 0.09
N ILE A 47 3.08 13.01 0.54
CA ILE A 47 1.90 13.07 1.42
C ILE A 47 2.25 13.72 2.76
N GLN A 48 3.33 13.29 3.39
CA GLN A 48 3.76 13.83 4.69
C GLN A 48 4.05 15.33 4.62
N ASP A 49 4.76 15.78 3.59
CA ASP A 49 5.07 17.20 3.40
C ASP A 49 3.81 18.04 3.21
N ARG A 50 2.88 17.57 2.39
CA ARG A 50 1.61 18.27 2.15
C ARG A 50 0.71 18.29 3.40
N LEU A 51 0.63 17.18 4.13
CA LEU A 51 -0.12 17.14 5.40
C LEU A 51 0.45 18.11 6.43
N ARG A 52 1.77 18.29 6.46
CA ARG A 52 2.42 19.30 7.32
C ARG A 52 1.99 20.71 6.96
N ILE A 53 2.01 21.04 5.66
CA ILE A 53 1.58 22.36 5.15
C ILE A 53 0.10 22.60 5.49
N VAL A 54 -0.76 21.63 5.23
CA VAL A 54 -2.20 21.72 5.52
C VAL A 54 -2.44 21.87 7.02
N SER A 55 -1.76 21.08 7.86
CA SER A 55 -1.87 21.15 9.33
C SER A 55 -1.50 22.54 9.86
N PHE A 56 -0.48 23.17 9.28
CA PHE A 56 -0.08 24.53 9.63
C PHE A 56 -1.12 25.56 9.15
N ALA A 57 -1.54 25.46 7.89
CA ALA A 57 -2.48 26.41 7.30
C ALA A 57 -3.86 26.39 8.01
N ILE A 58 -4.35 25.22 8.41
CA ILE A 58 -5.65 25.07 9.10
C ILE A 58 -5.67 25.81 10.45
N GLN A 59 -4.54 25.98 11.12
CA GLN A 59 -4.47 26.72 12.39
C GLN A 59 -4.87 28.19 12.25
N ALA A 60 -4.72 28.77 11.06
CA ALA A 60 -5.12 30.13 10.75
C ALA A 60 -6.62 30.29 10.40
N ILE A 61 -7.38 29.17 10.33
CA ILE A 61 -8.79 29.17 9.93
C ILE A 61 -9.68 29.00 11.19
N PRO A 62 -10.68 29.84 11.44
CA PRO A 62 -11.55 29.76 12.62
C PRO A 62 -12.31 28.42 12.77
N THR A 63 -12.65 27.77 11.64
CA THR A 63 -13.30 26.44 11.60
C THR A 63 -12.29 25.30 11.53
N GLY A 64 -11.00 25.58 11.71
CA GLY A 64 -9.89 24.65 11.54
C GLY A 64 -9.93 23.41 12.45
N ILE A 65 -10.63 23.50 13.60
CA ILE A 65 -10.74 22.37 14.54
C ILE A 65 -11.35 21.12 13.88
N ALA A 66 -12.42 21.29 13.10
CA ALA A 66 -13.07 20.17 12.41
C ALA A 66 -12.17 19.59 11.32
N MET A 67 -11.48 20.44 10.54
CA MET A 67 -10.51 20.03 9.53
C MET A 67 -9.30 19.33 10.17
N SER A 68 -8.79 19.84 11.30
CA SER A 68 -7.66 19.29 12.02
C SER A 68 -7.91 17.84 12.46
N ARG A 69 -9.11 17.51 12.90
CA ARG A 69 -9.50 16.13 13.26
C ARG A 69 -9.39 15.19 12.05
N GLU A 70 -9.88 15.61 10.90
CA GLU A 70 -9.80 14.81 9.67
C GLU A 70 -8.35 14.67 9.17
N ILE A 71 -7.54 15.71 9.26
CA ILE A 71 -6.11 15.64 8.91
C ILE A 71 -5.35 14.70 9.84
N THR A 72 -5.64 14.72 11.14
CA THR A 72 -5.07 13.77 12.11
C THR A 72 -5.42 12.34 11.73
N LYS A 73 -6.68 12.08 11.36
CA LYS A 73 -7.14 10.76 10.90
C LYS A 73 -6.43 10.32 9.61
N ILE A 74 -6.26 11.23 8.64
CA ILE A 74 -5.50 10.95 7.43
C ILE A 74 -4.05 10.56 7.79
N THR A 75 -3.40 11.30 8.67
CA THR A 75 -2.02 11.05 9.11
C THR A 75 -1.90 9.66 9.76
N GLN A 76 -2.81 9.31 10.67
CA GLN A 76 -2.86 7.99 11.31
C GLN A 76 -3.08 6.87 10.30
N ASN A 77 -4.00 7.05 9.34
CA ASN A 77 -4.24 6.08 8.28
C ASN A 77 -3.00 5.89 7.39
N GLN A 78 -2.29 6.97 7.02
CA GLN A 78 -1.08 6.88 6.22
C GLN A 78 0.05 6.16 6.97
N GLN A 79 0.21 6.38 8.27
CA GLN A 79 1.15 5.63 9.11
C GLN A 79 0.78 4.15 9.17
N ALA A 80 -0.50 3.83 9.35
CA ALA A 80 -0.98 2.46 9.33
C ALA A 80 -0.78 1.78 7.96
N ILE A 81 -1.00 2.49 6.84
CA ILE A 81 -0.72 2.02 5.48
C ILE A 81 0.76 1.65 5.32
N ILE A 82 1.68 2.51 5.77
CA ILE A 82 3.11 2.24 5.72
C ILE A 82 3.46 0.98 6.51
N HIS A 83 2.92 0.85 7.73
CA HIS A 83 3.13 -0.31 8.58
C HIS A 83 2.59 -1.60 7.95
N GLU A 84 1.36 -1.58 7.44
CA GLU A 84 0.76 -2.76 6.77
C GLU A 84 1.56 -3.19 5.54
N ILE A 85 2.03 -2.24 4.73
CA ILE A 85 2.86 -2.52 3.54
C ILE A 85 4.24 -3.03 3.93
N SER A 86 4.86 -2.53 5.00
CA SER A 86 6.16 -3.03 5.48
C SER A 86 6.09 -4.51 5.89
N THR A 87 4.94 -4.95 6.42
CA THR A 87 4.69 -6.35 6.79
C THR A 87 4.16 -7.22 5.63
N ALA A 88 3.63 -6.60 4.57
CA ALA A 88 3.06 -7.28 3.41
C ALA A 88 3.42 -6.54 2.10
N PRO A 89 4.69 -6.56 1.65
CA PRO A 89 5.16 -5.79 0.50
C PRO A 89 4.43 -6.07 -0.81
N TYR A 90 3.88 -7.27 -0.98
CA TYR A 90 3.07 -7.66 -2.15
C TYR A 90 1.80 -6.79 -2.32
N SER A 91 1.33 -6.14 -1.27
CA SER A 91 0.16 -5.26 -1.34
C SER A 91 0.44 -3.91 -2.04
N ILE A 92 1.71 -3.54 -2.23
CA ILE A 92 2.12 -2.30 -2.90
C ILE A 92 1.50 -2.19 -4.30
N ILE A 93 1.54 -3.26 -5.09
CA ILE A 93 1.04 -3.29 -6.47
C ILE A 93 -0.42 -2.86 -6.55
N ALA A 94 -1.24 -3.32 -5.59
CA ALA A 94 -2.66 -3.03 -5.57
C ALA A 94 -3.01 -1.64 -5.01
N VAL A 95 -2.09 -1.01 -4.28
CA VAL A 95 -2.32 0.25 -3.55
C VAL A 95 -1.64 1.43 -4.21
N LEU A 96 -0.53 1.23 -4.91
CA LEU A 96 0.24 2.30 -5.53
C LEU A 96 -0.60 3.23 -6.43
N PRO A 97 -1.51 2.75 -7.30
CA PRO A 97 -2.36 3.63 -8.09
C PRO A 97 -3.24 4.54 -7.22
N SER A 98 -3.82 4.00 -6.15
CA SER A 98 -4.64 4.77 -5.20
C SER A 98 -3.81 5.80 -4.41
N GLN A 99 -2.54 5.49 -4.12
CA GLN A 99 -1.62 6.44 -3.47
C GLN A 99 -1.23 7.58 -4.42
N VAL A 100 -1.03 7.31 -5.70
CA VAL A 100 -0.76 8.35 -6.70
C VAL A 100 -1.95 9.32 -6.75
N GLN A 101 -3.16 8.80 -6.94
CA GLN A 101 -4.38 9.62 -6.96
C GLN A 101 -4.54 10.42 -5.66
N PHE A 102 -4.30 9.80 -4.52
CA PHE A 102 -4.37 10.48 -3.21
C PHE A 102 -3.37 11.65 -3.08
N VAL A 103 -2.16 11.51 -3.64
CA VAL A 103 -1.16 12.61 -3.69
C VAL A 103 -1.70 13.79 -4.48
N ASP A 104 -2.36 13.55 -5.60
CA ASP A 104 -2.91 14.59 -6.46
C ASP A 104 -4.12 15.28 -5.81
N ASP A 105 -5.05 14.51 -5.25
CA ASP A 105 -6.21 15.03 -4.49
C ASP A 105 -5.74 15.86 -3.29
N LEU A 106 -4.75 15.39 -2.53
CA LEU A 106 -4.19 16.11 -1.40
C LEU A 106 -3.50 17.41 -1.85
N GLN A 107 -2.87 17.42 -3.04
CA GLN A 107 -2.29 18.65 -3.59
C GLN A 107 -3.37 19.69 -3.90
N MET A 108 -4.50 19.28 -4.48
CA MET A 108 -5.61 20.20 -4.74
C MET A 108 -6.17 20.79 -3.44
N VAL A 109 -6.40 19.94 -2.45
CA VAL A 109 -6.90 20.40 -1.13
C VAL A 109 -5.88 21.30 -0.43
N THR A 110 -4.58 21.00 -0.54
CA THR A 110 -3.52 21.86 0.01
C THR A 110 -3.57 23.26 -0.60
N ARG A 111 -3.68 23.35 -1.94
CA ARG A 111 -3.79 24.64 -2.65
C ARG A 111 -5.05 25.39 -2.24
N LEU A 112 -6.18 24.71 -2.11
CA LEU A 112 -7.44 25.32 -1.66
C LEU A 112 -7.28 25.93 -0.27
N ILE A 113 -6.78 25.18 0.70
CA ILE A 113 -6.63 25.62 2.09
C ILE A 113 -5.62 26.77 2.19
N VAL A 114 -4.48 26.66 1.51
CA VAL A 114 -3.48 27.74 1.47
C VAL A 114 -4.06 28.97 0.81
N GLY A 115 -4.82 28.84 -0.29
CA GLY A 115 -5.52 29.94 -0.95
C GLY A 115 -6.50 30.65 -0.02
N ILE A 116 -7.28 29.91 0.78
CA ILE A 116 -8.18 30.47 1.80
C ILE A 116 -7.39 31.28 2.83
N VAL A 117 -6.28 30.75 3.33
CA VAL A 117 -5.44 31.42 4.35
C VAL A 117 -4.82 32.70 3.80
N VAL A 118 -4.26 32.67 2.59
CA VAL A 118 -3.65 33.84 1.93
C VAL A 118 -4.70 34.92 1.64
N SER A 119 -5.91 34.51 1.27
CA SER A 119 -7.03 35.41 0.96
C SER A 119 -7.80 35.85 2.21
N TYR A 120 -7.36 35.51 3.41
CA TYR A 120 -8.14 35.73 4.63
C TYR A 120 -8.52 37.22 4.87
N GLY A 121 -7.65 38.15 4.52
CA GLY A 121 -7.95 39.59 4.55
C GLY A 121 -9.11 39.98 3.63
N ALA A 122 -9.12 39.46 2.41
CA ALA A 122 -10.20 39.67 1.45
C ALA A 122 -11.49 38.93 1.87
N MET A 123 -11.37 37.77 2.47
CA MET A 123 -12.52 37.00 3.00
C MET A 123 -13.26 37.71 4.12
N ASN A 124 -12.61 38.61 4.88
CA ASN A 124 -13.28 39.40 5.90
C ASN A 124 -14.24 40.46 5.29
N GLN A 125 -14.08 40.79 4.02
CA GLN A 125 -14.96 41.68 3.25
C GLN A 125 -16.12 40.92 2.58
N MET A 126 -16.07 39.57 2.53
CA MET A 126 -17.13 38.74 1.99
C MET A 126 -18.31 38.65 2.97
N GLU A 127 -19.52 38.42 2.42
CA GLU A 127 -20.68 38.10 3.26
C GLU A 127 -20.44 36.86 4.10
N LYS A 128 -21.03 36.83 5.28
CA LYS A 128 -20.90 35.69 6.22
C LYS A 128 -21.37 34.36 5.60
N SER A 129 -22.40 34.42 4.74
CA SER A 129 -22.94 33.28 3.99
C SER A 129 -21.95 32.70 3.00
N GLU A 130 -21.31 33.54 2.20
CA GLU A 130 -20.34 33.18 1.18
C GLU A 130 -19.09 32.55 1.81
N ARG A 131 -18.57 33.18 2.87
CA ARG A 131 -17.43 32.69 3.64
C ARG A 131 -17.73 31.31 4.22
N LYS A 132 -18.95 31.10 4.74
CA LYS A 132 -19.37 29.80 5.27
C LYS A 132 -19.37 28.73 4.17
N ILE A 133 -19.94 29.02 3.00
CA ILE A 133 -19.98 28.11 1.86
C ILE A 133 -18.56 27.67 1.46
N LEU A 134 -17.61 28.61 1.37
CA LEU A 134 -16.21 28.31 1.01
C LEU A 134 -15.53 27.40 2.06
N LEU A 135 -15.74 27.69 3.34
CA LEU A 135 -15.17 26.89 4.43
C LEU A 135 -15.81 25.49 4.52
N ASP A 136 -17.12 25.41 4.31
CA ASP A 136 -17.84 24.12 4.29
C ASP A 136 -17.41 23.26 3.09
N TYR A 137 -17.16 23.89 1.93
CA TYR A 137 -16.59 23.21 0.77
C TYR A 137 -15.19 22.64 1.10
N ALA A 138 -14.30 23.45 1.63
CA ALA A 138 -12.97 23.02 2.02
C ALA A 138 -12.99 21.87 3.05
N LEU A 139 -13.88 21.94 4.04
CA LEU A 139 -14.09 20.85 5.00
C LEU A 139 -14.62 19.60 4.31
N GLY A 140 -15.50 19.72 3.33
CA GLY A 140 -16.02 18.63 2.51
C GLY A 140 -14.90 17.89 1.77
N GLU A 141 -13.97 18.63 1.16
CA GLU A 141 -12.81 18.08 0.46
C GLU A 141 -11.86 17.33 1.41
N VAL A 142 -11.57 17.91 2.58
CA VAL A 142 -10.75 17.26 3.62
C VAL A 142 -11.41 15.96 4.13
N LYS A 143 -12.73 15.95 4.32
CA LYS A 143 -13.48 14.74 4.69
C LYS A 143 -13.42 13.67 3.60
N THR A 144 -13.45 14.07 2.34
CA THR A 144 -13.33 13.15 1.20
C THR A 144 -11.96 12.50 1.19
N LEU A 145 -10.88 13.27 1.37
CA LEU A 145 -9.52 12.72 1.55
C LEU A 145 -9.43 11.76 2.73
N SER A 146 -10.06 12.09 3.86
CA SER A 146 -10.07 11.23 5.05
C SER A 146 -10.74 9.89 4.76
N ARG A 147 -11.86 9.88 4.04
CA ARG A 147 -12.53 8.66 3.58
C ARG A 147 -11.66 7.86 2.63
N ASN A 148 -11.06 8.50 1.62
CA ASN A 148 -10.18 7.84 0.65
C ASN A 148 -8.99 7.16 1.35
N SER A 149 -8.36 7.81 2.33
CA SER A 149 -7.28 7.23 3.11
C SER A 149 -7.74 6.01 3.94
N THR A 150 -8.95 6.06 4.50
CA THR A 150 -9.54 4.92 5.21
C THR A 150 -9.82 3.74 4.28
N HIS A 151 -10.38 4.00 3.09
CA HIS A 151 -10.62 2.96 2.09
C HIS A 151 -9.33 2.28 1.61
N MET A 152 -8.25 3.04 1.41
CA MET A 152 -6.95 2.46 1.07
C MET A 152 -6.44 1.52 2.16
N LEU A 153 -6.51 1.92 3.43
CA LEU A 153 -6.10 1.08 4.55
C LEU A 153 -6.92 -0.22 4.62
N LEU A 154 -8.24 -0.12 4.48
CA LEU A 154 -9.12 -1.29 4.48
C LEU A 154 -8.82 -2.24 3.31
N LYS A 155 -8.55 -1.70 2.11
CA LYS A 155 -8.17 -2.49 0.94
C LYS A 155 -6.88 -3.30 1.19
N ILE A 156 -5.87 -2.69 1.82
CA ILE A 156 -4.62 -3.38 2.18
C ILE A 156 -4.90 -4.52 3.14
N ARG A 157 -5.67 -4.26 4.19
CA ARG A 157 -6.02 -5.27 5.20
C ARG A 157 -6.82 -6.43 4.61
N ASP A 158 -7.76 -6.16 3.70
CA ASP A 158 -8.51 -7.19 2.98
C ASP A 158 -7.60 -8.07 2.11
N ILE A 159 -6.68 -7.48 1.34
CA ILE A 159 -5.69 -8.21 0.56
C ILE A 159 -4.85 -9.12 1.46
N LYS A 160 -4.34 -8.58 2.57
CA LYS A 160 -3.55 -9.33 3.55
C LYS A 160 -4.33 -10.49 4.15
N ALA A 161 -5.59 -10.26 4.51
CA ALA A 161 -6.48 -11.30 5.04
C ALA A 161 -6.78 -12.40 4.01
N LYS A 162 -6.97 -12.05 2.73
CA LYS A 162 -7.17 -13.03 1.63
C LYS A 162 -5.94 -13.90 1.43
N VAL A 163 -4.75 -13.31 1.40
CA VAL A 163 -3.49 -14.06 1.26
C VAL A 163 -3.28 -15.02 2.43
N LEU A 164 -3.53 -14.56 3.67
CA LEU A 164 -3.43 -15.39 4.86
C LEU A 164 -4.41 -16.58 4.84
N ARG A 165 -5.65 -16.35 4.41
CA ARG A 165 -6.65 -17.44 4.28
C ARG A 165 -6.21 -18.47 3.26
N ASN A 166 -5.75 -18.04 2.10
CA ASN A 166 -5.27 -18.95 1.05
C ASN A 166 -4.05 -19.76 1.53
N LYS A 167 -3.10 -19.11 2.23
CA LYS A 167 -1.94 -19.81 2.82
C LYS A 167 -2.35 -20.87 3.84
N ARG A 168 -3.31 -20.56 4.73
CA ARG A 168 -3.82 -21.52 5.73
C ARG A 168 -4.55 -22.69 5.07
N ALA A 169 -5.39 -22.43 4.07
CA ALA A 169 -6.06 -23.47 3.31
C ALA A 169 -5.05 -24.42 2.65
N PHE A 170 -4.04 -23.86 1.97
CA PHE A 170 -2.97 -24.66 1.36
C PHE A 170 -2.22 -25.51 2.38
N GLN A 171 -1.82 -24.94 3.53
CA GLN A 171 -1.14 -25.67 4.60
C GLN A 171 -2.01 -26.80 5.17
N TYR A 172 -3.31 -26.58 5.30
CA TYR A 172 -4.25 -27.62 5.74
C TYR A 172 -4.24 -28.83 4.80
N TYR A 173 -4.32 -28.61 3.48
CA TYR A 173 -4.27 -29.68 2.50
C TYR A 173 -2.93 -30.43 2.51
N VAL A 174 -1.81 -29.72 2.55
CA VAL A 174 -0.47 -30.30 2.62
C VAL A 174 -0.30 -31.16 3.89
N ASN A 175 -0.77 -30.68 5.03
CA ASN A 175 -0.66 -31.45 6.29
C ASN A 175 -1.57 -32.69 6.28
N ARG A 176 -2.76 -32.60 5.70
CA ARG A 176 -3.66 -33.74 5.53
C ARG A 176 -3.04 -34.81 4.65
N ASP A 177 -2.44 -34.41 3.52
CA ASP A 177 -1.81 -35.35 2.60
C ASP A 177 -0.60 -36.05 3.25
N LYS A 178 0.20 -35.35 4.06
CA LYS A 178 1.27 -35.95 4.87
C LYS A 178 0.74 -36.98 5.85
N GLN A 179 -0.34 -36.71 6.57
CA GLN A 179 -0.96 -37.65 7.50
C GLN A 179 -1.47 -38.92 6.80
N VAL A 180 -2.06 -38.78 5.61
CA VAL A 180 -2.51 -39.91 4.79
C VAL A 180 -1.32 -40.77 4.39
N VAL A 181 -0.24 -40.18 3.89
CA VAL A 181 0.98 -40.90 3.52
C VAL A 181 1.61 -41.62 4.73
N GLU A 182 1.72 -40.92 5.88
CA GLU A 182 2.24 -41.53 7.11
C GLU A 182 1.40 -42.72 7.59
N ASN A 183 0.06 -42.62 7.50
CA ASN A 183 -0.83 -43.70 7.85
C ASN A 183 -0.68 -44.91 6.90
N ILE A 184 -0.57 -44.69 5.60
CA ILE A 184 -0.29 -45.72 4.61
C ILE A 184 1.05 -46.39 4.92
N MET A 185 2.10 -45.61 5.17
CA MET A 185 3.43 -46.15 5.50
C MET A 185 3.46 -46.97 6.81
N LYS A 186 2.68 -46.57 7.83
CA LYS A 186 2.53 -47.35 9.06
C LYS A 186 1.83 -48.68 8.80
N ASN A 187 0.75 -48.68 8.02
CA ASN A 187 0.03 -49.87 7.68
C ASN A 187 0.89 -50.86 6.87
N ILE A 188 1.72 -50.38 5.94
CA ILE A 188 2.66 -51.23 5.18
C ILE A 188 3.74 -51.83 6.08
N LYS A 189 4.19 -51.15 7.12
CA LYS A 189 5.20 -51.68 8.07
C LYS A 189 4.65 -52.66 9.10
N SER A 190 3.33 -52.76 9.22
CA SER A 190 2.66 -53.67 10.14
C SER A 190 2.30 -55.03 9.50
N PHE A 191 2.61 -55.24 8.22
CA PHE A 191 2.60 -56.49 7.51
C PHE A 191 4.00 -57.09 7.37
#